data_3c5be19121f0fcf03ea4c0a148e69ab8
#
_entry.id   3c5be19121f0fcf03ea4c0a148e69ab8
#
_cell.length_a   1.000
_cell.length_b   1.000
_cell.length_c   1.000
_cell.angle_alpha   90.00
_cell.angle_beta   90.00
_cell.angle_gamma   90.00
#
_symmetry.space_group_name_H-M   'P 1'
#
loop_
_entity.id
_entity.type
_entity.pdbx_description
1 polymer ?
#
loop_
_entity_poly.entity_id
_entity_poly.type
_entity_poly.pdbx_seq_one_letter_code
_entity_poly.pdbx_strand_id
1 'polypeptide(L)'
;MECLQMAVKFALDHKLQIYVDWRDSMWTHGDSDFYTYFKLVNVPILNSLDDIPKDATVYPPFWKDKLNQCMTKEIFDNTKKDDIGMLTKEYPADVIVSTVGGRIIYTDLSFFANTFRVIDQRIIIKLNQRKQRLPLAKSWGIHIRGTDRTTSKNRDMAVQCIATHVASSGGLNGVKMIAVSDDKECLTVWKRFYPDTIVASELSLTQNSLKGNHNLSKDKLTVTKDEMNVDMLVDFFTLASCSRIFSTFKTSRFFREAQRLSPHVNKLLQG
;
A
#
# COMPACT_ATOMS: atom_id res chain seq x y z
N MET A 1 -0.29 0.54 -5.05
CA MET A 1 -0.33 -0.82 -5.61
C MET A 1 -1.26 -0.92 -6.83
N GLU A 2 -2.53 -0.51 -6.77
CA GLU A 2 -3.46 -0.60 -7.94
C GLU A 2 -2.89 0.09 -9.20
N CYS A 3 -2.35 1.30 -9.08
CA CYS A 3 -1.70 1.98 -10.22
C CYS A 3 -0.52 1.19 -10.77
N LEU A 4 0.31 0.65 -9.89
CA LEU A 4 1.47 -0.13 -10.30
C LEU A 4 1.05 -1.41 -11.03
N GLN A 5 0.00 -2.09 -10.54
CA GLN A 5 -0.54 -3.28 -11.23
C GLN A 5 -1.00 -2.93 -12.65
N MET A 6 -1.69 -1.81 -12.81
CA MET A 6 -2.15 -1.34 -14.11
C MET A 6 -0.98 -0.98 -15.01
N ALA A 7 0.00 -0.23 -14.51
CA ALA A 7 1.19 0.16 -15.29
C ALA A 7 2.03 -1.06 -15.71
N VAL A 8 2.23 -2.02 -14.80
CA VAL A 8 2.94 -3.27 -15.10
C VAL A 8 2.19 -4.09 -16.15
N LYS A 9 0.86 -4.24 -16.00
CA LYS A 9 0.06 -4.97 -17.00
C LYS A 9 0.14 -4.32 -18.36
N PHE A 10 0.00 -3.00 -18.43
CA PHE A 10 0.11 -2.23 -19.66
C PHE A 10 1.51 -2.38 -20.30
N ALA A 11 2.56 -2.26 -19.50
CA ALA A 11 3.94 -2.41 -20.00
C ALA A 11 4.19 -3.82 -20.56
N LEU A 12 3.67 -4.86 -19.93
CA LEU A 12 3.77 -6.24 -20.41
C LEU A 12 3.01 -6.45 -21.74
N ASP A 13 1.78 -5.94 -21.83
CA ASP A 13 0.90 -6.10 -23.00
C ASP A 13 1.48 -5.37 -24.23
N HIS A 14 2.11 -4.22 -24.02
CA HIS A 14 2.65 -3.37 -25.09
C HIS A 14 4.19 -3.49 -25.25
N LYS A 15 4.84 -4.38 -24.49
CA LYS A 15 6.31 -4.58 -24.51
C LYS A 15 7.10 -3.29 -24.23
N LEU A 16 6.60 -2.46 -23.33
CA LEU A 16 7.21 -1.19 -22.96
C LEU A 16 8.15 -1.39 -21.76
N GLN A 17 9.16 -0.52 -21.68
CA GLN A 17 9.95 -0.37 -20.46
C GLN A 17 9.16 0.40 -19.40
N ILE A 18 9.35 0.06 -18.14
CA ILE A 18 8.70 0.72 -17.02
C ILE A 18 9.74 1.33 -16.07
N TYR A 19 9.48 2.55 -15.64
CA TYR A 19 10.16 3.21 -14.52
C TYR A 19 9.12 3.60 -13.47
N VAL A 20 9.42 3.34 -12.21
CA VAL A 20 8.52 3.70 -11.10
C VAL A 20 9.16 4.82 -10.30
N ASP A 21 8.65 6.03 -10.47
CA ASP A 21 9.02 7.17 -9.63
C ASP A 21 8.02 7.31 -8.49
N TRP A 22 8.50 7.12 -7.28
CA TRP A 22 7.70 7.18 -6.06
C TRP A 22 8.00 8.40 -5.21
N ARG A 23 8.90 9.25 -5.68
CA ARG A 23 9.30 10.46 -4.98
C ARG A 23 8.16 11.47 -5.00
N ASP A 24 7.75 11.90 -3.84
CA ASP A 24 6.77 12.97 -3.69
C ASP A 24 7.03 13.80 -2.42
N SER A 25 6.62 15.06 -2.44
CA SER A 25 6.77 15.97 -1.30
C SER A 25 5.63 15.87 -0.29
N MET A 26 4.58 15.12 -0.59
CA MET A 26 3.37 15.06 0.22
C MET A 26 3.39 13.89 1.21
N TRP A 27 3.74 12.69 0.72
CA TRP A 27 3.63 11.45 1.50
C TRP A 27 4.97 10.82 1.84
N THR A 28 5.93 10.85 0.93
CA THR A 28 7.30 10.34 1.17
C THR A 28 8.27 11.43 1.58
N HIS A 29 7.89 12.70 1.45
CA HIS A 29 8.72 13.87 1.66
C HIS A 29 9.98 13.91 0.78
N GLY A 30 9.95 13.21 -0.35
CA GLY A 30 11.08 13.11 -1.26
C GLY A 30 12.21 12.17 -0.81
N ASP A 31 12.11 11.55 0.36
CA ASP A 31 13.20 10.79 0.98
C ASP A 31 13.21 9.30 0.60
N SER A 32 12.10 8.78 0.06
CA SER A 32 11.96 7.36 -0.24
C SER A 32 11.74 7.13 -1.73
N ASP A 33 12.48 6.21 -2.29
CA ASP A 33 12.28 5.71 -3.65
C ASP A 33 11.60 4.34 -3.61
N PHE A 34 10.87 4.01 -4.67
CA PHE A 34 10.28 2.70 -4.88
C PHE A 34 11.33 1.59 -4.77
N TYR A 35 12.47 1.79 -5.41
CA TYR A 35 13.55 0.80 -5.48
C TYR A 35 14.30 0.59 -4.17
N THR A 36 14.05 1.40 -3.14
CA THR A 36 14.50 1.15 -1.77
C THR A 36 13.82 -0.10 -1.19
N TYR A 37 12.54 -0.28 -1.46
CA TYR A 37 11.73 -1.34 -0.84
C TYR A 37 11.43 -2.49 -1.78
N PHE A 38 11.41 -2.24 -3.09
CA PHE A 38 10.89 -3.14 -4.10
C PHE A 38 11.78 -3.20 -5.34
N LYS A 39 11.62 -4.28 -6.08
CA LYS A 39 12.13 -4.36 -7.46
C LYS A 39 11.06 -4.92 -8.38
N LEU A 40 11.15 -4.56 -9.64
CA LEU A 40 10.43 -5.23 -10.71
C LEU A 40 11.33 -6.29 -11.32
N VAL A 41 10.77 -7.45 -11.67
CA VAL A 41 11.41 -8.57 -12.34
C VAL A 41 10.55 -9.06 -13.49
N ASN A 42 11.12 -9.70 -14.48
CA ASN A 42 10.37 -10.26 -15.63
C ASN A 42 9.51 -9.23 -16.39
N VAL A 43 9.91 -7.97 -16.36
CA VAL A 43 9.35 -6.89 -17.17
C VAL A 43 10.51 -5.99 -17.59
N PRO A 44 10.50 -5.43 -18.81
CA PRO A 44 11.54 -4.49 -19.23
C PRO A 44 11.57 -3.27 -18.31
N ILE A 45 12.73 -2.88 -17.84
CA ILE A 45 12.92 -1.78 -16.89
C ILE A 45 13.72 -0.68 -17.58
N LEU A 46 13.27 0.57 -17.44
CA LEU A 46 14.09 1.73 -17.71
C LEU A 46 14.92 2.01 -16.44
N ASN A 47 16.24 2.07 -16.57
CA ASN A 47 17.13 2.19 -15.41
C ASN A 47 17.21 3.61 -14.88
N SER A 48 17.13 4.61 -15.74
CA SER A 48 17.16 6.03 -15.39
C SER A 48 16.21 6.82 -16.26
N LEU A 49 15.62 7.89 -15.73
CA LEU A 49 14.90 8.87 -16.54
C LEU A 49 15.84 9.64 -17.48
N ASP A 50 17.14 9.68 -17.17
CA ASP A 50 18.16 10.30 -18.03
C ASP A 50 18.41 9.50 -19.33
N ASP A 51 18.00 8.24 -19.37
CA ASP A 51 18.08 7.40 -20.58
C ASP A 51 16.99 7.78 -21.62
N ILE A 52 16.03 8.62 -21.25
CA ILE A 52 14.98 9.10 -22.17
C ILE A 52 15.56 10.16 -23.10
N PRO A 53 15.42 10.01 -24.43
CA PRO A 53 15.85 11.02 -25.38
C PRO A 53 15.21 12.39 -25.10
N LYS A 54 15.98 13.47 -25.23
CA LYS A 54 15.47 14.84 -24.95
C LYS A 54 14.34 15.27 -25.90
N ASP A 55 14.32 14.73 -27.10
CA ASP A 55 13.30 14.97 -28.12
C ASP A 55 12.12 14.01 -28.04
N ALA A 56 12.12 13.07 -27.06
CA ALA A 56 11.04 12.13 -26.87
C ALA A 56 9.69 12.85 -26.66
N THR A 57 8.68 12.34 -27.32
CA THR A 57 7.30 12.79 -27.11
C THR A 57 6.77 12.24 -25.80
N VAL A 58 6.09 13.08 -25.01
CA VAL A 58 5.58 12.72 -23.68
C VAL A 58 4.07 12.89 -23.62
N TYR A 59 3.37 11.88 -23.13
CA TYR A 59 1.94 11.93 -22.88
C TYR A 59 1.63 11.67 -21.40
N PRO A 60 0.79 12.50 -20.73
CA PRO A 60 0.21 13.76 -21.21
C PRO A 60 1.30 14.82 -21.49
N PRO A 61 1.04 15.78 -22.39
CA PRO A 61 1.98 16.86 -22.68
C PRO A 61 2.40 17.70 -21.49
N PHE A 62 1.59 17.71 -20.43
CA PHE A 62 1.90 18.34 -19.15
C PHE A 62 3.25 17.88 -18.54
N TRP A 63 3.65 16.63 -18.80
CA TRP A 63 4.88 16.06 -18.24
C TRP A 63 6.14 16.35 -19.07
N LYS A 64 6.00 16.96 -20.23
CA LYS A 64 7.17 17.37 -21.01
C LYS A 64 8.06 18.27 -20.16
N ASP A 65 9.34 18.00 -20.12
CA ASP A 65 10.35 18.71 -19.33
C ASP A 65 10.18 18.62 -17.78
N LYS A 66 9.28 17.73 -17.28
CA LYS A 66 8.98 17.56 -15.85
C LYS A 66 9.20 16.14 -15.33
N LEU A 67 9.73 15.23 -16.12
CA LEU A 67 9.87 13.81 -15.72
C LEU A 67 10.74 13.62 -14.48
N ASN A 68 11.74 14.48 -14.27
CA ASN A 68 12.62 14.45 -13.09
C ASN A 68 12.11 15.25 -11.89
N GLN A 69 10.92 15.84 -11.98
CA GLN A 69 10.38 16.63 -10.87
C GLN A 69 9.72 15.73 -9.83
N CYS A 70 10.02 16.00 -8.55
CA CYS A 70 9.32 15.37 -7.45
C CYS A 70 7.83 15.76 -7.48
N MET A 71 6.93 14.81 -7.27
CA MET A 71 5.50 15.05 -7.22
C MET A 71 5.14 16.03 -6.13
N THR A 72 4.53 17.16 -6.49
CA THR A 72 3.96 18.13 -5.56
C THR A 72 2.44 18.04 -5.54
N LYS A 73 1.81 18.67 -4.54
CA LYS A 73 0.34 18.76 -4.51
C LYS A 73 -0.22 19.45 -5.75
N GLU A 74 0.43 20.50 -6.22
CA GLU A 74 0.02 21.23 -7.43
C GLU A 74 0.11 20.34 -8.67
N ILE A 75 1.24 19.64 -8.87
CA ILE A 75 1.41 18.68 -9.96
C ILE A 75 0.32 17.62 -9.88
N PHE A 76 0.09 17.01 -8.70
CA PHE A 76 -0.93 15.99 -8.51
C PHE A 76 -2.35 16.48 -8.83
N ASP A 77 -2.71 17.70 -8.40
CA ASP A 77 -4.03 18.25 -8.67
C ASP A 77 -4.22 18.59 -10.16
N ASN A 78 -3.16 18.97 -10.87
CA ASN A 78 -3.18 19.18 -12.32
C ASN A 78 -3.31 17.86 -13.09
N THR A 79 -2.62 16.80 -12.68
CA THR A 79 -2.69 15.50 -13.35
C THR A 79 -4.03 14.79 -13.24
N LYS A 80 -4.85 15.14 -12.23
CA LYS A 80 -6.23 14.63 -12.12
C LYS A 80 -7.14 15.04 -13.27
N LYS A 81 -6.78 16.08 -14.00
CA LYS A 81 -7.54 16.58 -15.14
C LYS A 81 -7.29 15.74 -16.40
N ASP A 82 -6.16 15.06 -16.45
CA ASP A 82 -5.75 14.24 -17.58
C ASP A 82 -6.20 12.80 -17.35
N ASP A 83 -7.05 12.28 -18.21
CA ASP A 83 -7.68 10.96 -18.04
C ASP A 83 -6.76 9.80 -18.45
N ILE A 84 -5.54 9.75 -17.88
CA ILE A 84 -4.65 8.59 -18.00
C ILE A 84 -4.90 7.56 -16.88
N GLY A 85 -5.92 7.74 -16.10
CA GLY A 85 -6.22 6.82 -14.99
C GLY A 85 -6.46 5.38 -15.40
N MET A 86 -6.53 5.04 -16.68
CA MET A 86 -6.93 3.70 -17.10
C MET A 86 -6.00 2.99 -18.07
N LEU A 87 -4.96 3.58 -18.61
CA LEU A 87 -4.01 2.92 -19.54
C LEU A 87 -4.67 1.82 -20.42
N THR A 88 -5.78 2.17 -21.07
CA THR A 88 -6.63 1.18 -21.77
C THR A 88 -6.48 1.21 -23.28
N LYS A 89 -5.71 2.14 -23.81
CA LYS A 89 -5.51 2.36 -25.25
C LYS A 89 -4.05 2.64 -25.54
N GLU A 90 -3.67 2.48 -26.79
CA GLU A 90 -2.39 2.96 -27.28
C GLU A 90 -2.32 4.50 -27.23
N TYR A 91 -1.15 5.00 -26.87
CA TYR A 91 -0.84 6.42 -26.85
C TYR A 91 0.27 6.71 -27.85
N PRO A 92 0.09 7.68 -28.77
CA PRO A 92 1.09 8.02 -29.77
C PRO A 92 2.20 8.89 -29.14
N ALA A 93 2.97 8.31 -28.23
CA ALA A 93 4.07 8.98 -27.54
C ALA A 93 5.14 7.98 -27.14
N ASP A 94 6.41 8.46 -27.11
CA ASP A 94 7.55 7.65 -26.70
C ASP A 94 7.53 7.37 -25.18
N VAL A 95 6.99 8.31 -24.40
CA VAL A 95 6.87 8.23 -22.95
C VAL A 95 5.43 8.43 -22.51
N ILE A 96 4.93 7.52 -21.70
CA ILE A 96 3.59 7.58 -21.13
C ILE A 96 3.70 7.69 -19.61
N VAL A 97 3.18 8.78 -19.03
CA VAL A 97 3.22 9.03 -17.60
C VAL A 97 1.85 8.75 -16.97
N SER A 98 1.80 7.79 -16.07
CA SER A 98 0.58 7.45 -15.31
C SER A 98 0.75 7.81 -13.83
N THR A 99 -0.07 8.72 -13.32
CA THR A 99 0.06 9.27 -11.96
C THR A 99 -1.15 9.00 -11.08
N VAL A 100 -2.29 8.74 -11.67
CA VAL A 100 -3.56 8.57 -10.93
C VAL A 100 -3.88 7.11 -10.73
N GLY A 101 -4.34 6.77 -9.52
CA GLY A 101 -4.71 5.43 -9.13
C GLY A 101 -5.64 4.77 -10.12
N GLY A 102 -5.21 3.62 -10.63
CA GLY A 102 -5.97 2.82 -11.58
C GLY A 102 -7.38 2.55 -11.08
N ARG A 103 -8.33 2.61 -12.00
CA ARG A 103 -9.72 2.22 -11.77
C ARG A 103 -9.96 0.76 -12.15
N ILE A 104 -8.99 0.13 -12.81
CA ILE A 104 -9.06 -1.27 -13.21
C ILE A 104 -8.67 -2.14 -12.03
N ILE A 105 -9.58 -3.02 -11.64
CA ILE A 105 -9.35 -4.01 -10.61
C ILE A 105 -9.17 -5.36 -11.31
N TYR A 106 -7.95 -5.88 -11.31
CA TYR A 106 -7.65 -7.20 -11.83
C TYR A 106 -8.09 -8.27 -10.82
N THR A 107 -8.78 -9.27 -11.28
CA THR A 107 -9.20 -10.45 -10.46
C THR A 107 -8.04 -11.42 -10.28
N ASP A 108 -7.24 -11.63 -11.33
CA ASP A 108 -6.02 -12.42 -11.28
C ASP A 108 -4.80 -11.49 -11.16
N LEU A 109 -4.04 -11.66 -10.09
CA LEU A 109 -2.80 -10.93 -9.82
C LEU A 109 -1.54 -11.79 -10.01
N SER A 110 -1.65 -12.94 -10.64
CA SER A 110 -0.49 -13.81 -10.89
C SER A 110 0.59 -13.12 -11.73
N PHE A 111 0.20 -12.28 -12.72
CA PHE A 111 1.14 -11.47 -13.49
C PHE A 111 1.94 -10.52 -12.58
N PHE A 112 1.26 -9.85 -11.64
CA PHE A 112 1.89 -8.92 -10.72
C PHE A 112 2.81 -9.66 -9.74
N ALA A 113 2.37 -10.81 -9.23
CA ALA A 113 3.19 -11.66 -8.38
C ALA A 113 4.41 -12.25 -9.12
N ASN A 114 4.39 -12.30 -10.46
CA ASN A 114 5.54 -12.68 -11.27
C ASN A 114 6.52 -11.54 -11.49
N THR A 115 6.10 -10.28 -11.35
CA THR A 115 6.89 -9.10 -11.72
C THR A 115 7.32 -8.23 -10.55
N PHE A 116 6.78 -8.43 -9.37
CA PHE A 116 7.04 -7.58 -8.20
C PHE A 116 7.69 -8.36 -7.05
N ARG A 117 8.72 -7.78 -6.44
CA ARG A 117 9.41 -8.36 -5.27
C ARG A 117 9.69 -7.31 -4.21
N VAL A 118 9.56 -7.72 -2.95
CA VAL A 118 10.08 -6.99 -1.80
C VAL A 118 11.56 -7.29 -1.67
N ILE A 119 12.40 -6.27 -1.57
CA ILE A 119 13.86 -6.42 -1.46
C ILE A 119 14.43 -5.84 -0.17
N ASP A 120 13.71 -4.94 0.50
CA ASP A 120 14.18 -4.35 1.74
C ASP A 120 14.26 -5.42 2.85
N GLN A 121 15.48 -5.69 3.30
CA GLN A 121 15.75 -6.72 4.29
C GLN A 121 15.10 -6.43 5.64
N ARG A 122 14.88 -5.17 6.00
CA ARG A 122 14.20 -4.78 7.25
C ARG A 122 12.75 -5.29 7.25
N ILE A 123 12.06 -5.18 6.11
CA ILE A 123 10.69 -5.69 5.94
C ILE A 123 10.69 -7.21 6.04
N ILE A 124 11.59 -7.88 5.32
CA ILE A 124 11.68 -9.34 5.26
C ILE A 124 11.99 -9.91 6.65
N ILE A 125 12.99 -9.36 7.34
CA ILE A 125 13.41 -9.80 8.67
C ILE A 125 12.27 -9.62 9.69
N LYS A 126 11.67 -8.42 9.78
CA LYS A 126 10.56 -8.14 10.71
C LYS A 126 9.37 -9.05 10.45
N LEU A 127 9.01 -9.27 9.18
CA LEU A 127 7.89 -10.16 8.84
C LEU A 127 8.20 -11.62 9.20
N ASN A 128 9.42 -12.10 8.96
CA ASN A 128 9.83 -13.45 9.35
C ASN A 128 9.80 -13.62 10.88
N GLN A 129 10.25 -12.63 11.64
CA GLN A 129 10.13 -12.62 13.11
C GLN A 129 8.65 -12.69 13.55
N ARG A 130 7.76 -11.95 12.88
CA ARG A 130 6.31 -12.04 13.15
C ARG A 130 5.77 -13.44 12.81
N LYS A 131 6.13 -14.02 11.68
CA LYS A 131 5.72 -15.39 11.29
C LYS A 131 6.19 -16.46 12.28
N GLN A 132 7.37 -16.29 12.88
CA GLN A 132 7.89 -17.21 13.90
C GLN A 132 7.11 -17.12 15.22
N ARG A 133 6.70 -15.90 15.62
CA ARG A 133 5.97 -15.66 16.88
C ARG A 133 4.46 -15.89 16.76
N LEU A 134 3.90 -15.65 15.56
CA LEU A 134 2.47 -15.60 15.32
C LEU A 134 2.09 -16.58 14.21
N PRO A 135 1.08 -17.42 14.41
CA PRO A 135 0.60 -18.36 13.40
C PRO A 135 -0.26 -17.65 12.33
N LEU A 136 0.33 -16.70 11.56
CA LEU A 136 -0.38 -15.83 10.64
C LEU A 136 -1.32 -16.59 9.70
N ALA A 137 -0.86 -17.67 9.08
CA ALA A 137 -1.65 -18.47 8.13
C ALA A 137 -2.87 -19.16 8.77
N LYS A 138 -2.94 -19.22 10.09
CA LYS A 138 -4.08 -19.79 10.85
C LYS A 138 -4.83 -18.71 11.65
N SER A 139 -4.44 -17.45 11.51
CA SER A 139 -5.01 -16.32 12.25
C SER A 139 -5.88 -15.46 11.35
N TRP A 140 -6.80 -14.71 11.96
CA TRP A 140 -7.56 -13.67 11.27
C TRP A 140 -6.89 -12.32 11.46
N GLY A 141 -6.66 -11.62 10.36
CA GLY A 141 -6.10 -10.27 10.33
C GLY A 141 -7.21 -9.22 10.46
N ILE A 142 -7.05 -8.29 11.36
CA ILE A 142 -8.00 -7.20 11.60
C ILE A 142 -7.31 -5.88 11.30
N HIS A 143 -7.75 -5.22 10.23
CA HIS A 143 -7.31 -3.87 9.90
C HIS A 143 -8.23 -2.84 10.56
N ILE A 144 -7.72 -2.11 11.52
CA ILE A 144 -8.44 -1.07 12.25
C ILE A 144 -7.98 0.29 11.76
N ARG A 145 -8.82 0.97 10.98
CA ARG A 145 -8.58 2.30 10.44
C ARG A 145 -9.36 3.34 11.22
N GLY A 146 -8.69 4.31 11.83
CA GLY A 146 -9.34 5.28 12.70
C GLY A 146 -8.99 6.74 12.45
N THR A 147 -7.75 7.04 12.04
CA THR A 147 -7.22 8.41 12.14
C THR A 147 -7.87 9.45 11.24
N ASP A 148 -7.89 9.26 9.92
CA ASP A 148 -8.35 10.26 8.94
C ASP A 148 -9.72 9.94 8.32
N ARG A 149 -10.30 8.80 8.65
CA ARG A 149 -11.52 8.28 7.99
C ARG A 149 -12.73 8.15 8.91
N THR A 150 -12.53 8.33 10.21
CA THR A 150 -13.62 8.23 11.18
C THR A 150 -13.63 9.45 12.09
N THR A 151 -14.81 10.03 12.28
CA THR A 151 -15.03 10.99 13.37
C THR A 151 -15.11 10.22 14.69
N SER A 152 -14.83 10.86 15.82
CA SER A 152 -14.92 10.23 17.14
C SER A 152 -16.29 9.55 17.39
N LYS A 153 -17.39 10.15 16.88
CA LYS A 153 -18.75 9.57 16.98
C LYS A 153 -18.91 8.25 16.19
N ASN A 154 -18.18 8.07 15.10
CA ASN A 154 -18.36 6.92 14.20
C ASN A 154 -17.34 5.81 14.46
N ARG A 155 -16.31 6.05 15.28
CA ARG A 155 -15.26 5.07 15.59
C ARG A 155 -15.81 3.83 16.27
N ASP A 156 -16.52 4.03 17.37
CA ASP A 156 -17.08 2.94 18.18
C ASP A 156 -18.04 2.10 17.35
N MET A 157 -18.92 2.77 16.58
CA MET A 157 -19.87 2.09 15.71
C MET A 157 -19.19 1.29 14.60
N ALA A 158 -18.14 1.84 13.97
CA ALA A 158 -17.38 1.12 12.93
C ALA A 158 -16.70 -0.13 13.51
N VAL A 159 -16.09 -0.01 14.69
CA VAL A 159 -15.49 -1.15 15.40
C VAL A 159 -16.54 -2.18 15.79
N GLN A 160 -17.67 -1.75 16.35
CA GLN A 160 -18.76 -2.64 16.74
C GLN A 160 -19.36 -3.39 15.56
N CYS A 161 -19.60 -2.71 14.43
CA CYS A 161 -20.08 -3.36 13.19
C CYS A 161 -19.14 -4.49 12.72
N ILE A 162 -17.83 -4.24 12.75
CA ILE A 162 -16.86 -5.25 12.38
C ILE A 162 -16.77 -6.36 13.42
N ALA A 163 -16.83 -6.05 14.71
CA ALA A 163 -16.82 -7.06 15.76
C ALA A 163 -18.02 -8.02 15.60
N THR A 164 -19.21 -7.49 15.31
CA THR A 164 -20.41 -8.27 15.03
C THR A 164 -20.24 -9.13 13.76
N HIS A 165 -19.69 -8.56 12.70
CA HIS A 165 -19.45 -9.30 11.45
C HIS A 165 -18.43 -10.44 11.65
N VAL A 166 -17.37 -10.20 12.40
CA VAL A 166 -16.39 -11.24 12.77
C VAL A 166 -17.04 -12.35 13.57
N ALA A 167 -17.88 -12.01 14.56
CA ALA A 167 -18.62 -12.98 15.36
C ALA A 167 -19.55 -13.84 14.50
N SER A 168 -20.27 -13.23 13.54
CA SER A 168 -21.20 -13.95 12.64
C SER A 168 -20.50 -14.78 11.56
N SER A 169 -19.21 -14.54 11.32
CA SER A 169 -18.45 -15.27 10.29
C SER A 169 -18.15 -16.74 10.63
N GLY A 170 -18.51 -17.19 11.84
CA GLY A 170 -18.36 -18.57 12.30
C GLY A 170 -16.91 -18.96 12.61
N GLY A 171 -16.73 -19.95 13.47
CA GLY A 171 -15.42 -20.56 13.68
C GLY A 171 -14.43 -19.76 14.54
N LEU A 172 -14.92 -18.93 15.45
CA LEU A 172 -14.07 -18.16 16.42
C LEU A 172 -13.34 -19.06 17.44
N ASN A 173 -13.80 -20.31 17.64
CA ASN A 173 -13.20 -21.19 18.62
C ASN A 173 -11.75 -21.53 18.26
N GLY A 174 -10.82 -20.99 19.05
CA GLY A 174 -9.39 -21.22 18.90
C GLY A 174 -8.69 -20.39 17.81
N VAL A 175 -9.41 -19.54 17.08
CA VAL A 175 -8.79 -18.66 16.07
C VAL A 175 -8.14 -17.45 16.75
N LYS A 176 -6.85 -17.27 16.52
CA LYS A 176 -6.13 -16.07 16.97
C LYS A 176 -6.44 -14.88 16.06
N MET A 177 -6.63 -13.73 16.66
CA MET A 177 -6.81 -12.45 15.95
C MET A 177 -5.55 -11.61 16.05
N ILE A 178 -5.14 -11.04 14.91
CA ILE A 178 -3.98 -10.18 14.80
C ILE A 178 -4.45 -8.86 14.23
N ALA A 179 -4.35 -7.78 15.01
CA ALA A 179 -4.76 -6.45 14.60
C ALA A 179 -3.57 -5.61 14.13
N VAL A 180 -3.78 -4.91 13.04
CA VAL A 180 -2.95 -3.78 12.62
C VAL A 180 -3.77 -2.51 12.62
N SER A 181 -3.19 -1.41 13.11
CA SER A 181 -3.94 -0.17 13.32
C SER A 181 -3.03 1.05 13.31
N ASP A 182 -3.61 2.17 12.94
CA ASP A 182 -3.06 3.52 13.08
C ASP A 182 -3.72 4.31 14.23
N ASP A 183 -4.59 3.66 15.04
CA ASP A 183 -5.41 4.34 16.06
C ASP A 183 -5.54 3.50 17.35
N LYS A 184 -4.99 4.02 18.46
CA LYS A 184 -5.02 3.37 19.77
C LYS A 184 -6.43 3.30 20.37
N GLU A 185 -7.25 4.33 20.15
CA GLU A 185 -8.60 4.38 20.72
C GLU A 185 -9.48 3.31 20.09
N CYS A 186 -9.44 3.19 18.75
CA CYS A 186 -10.15 2.13 18.05
C CYS A 186 -9.68 0.72 18.48
N LEU A 187 -8.39 0.54 18.73
CA LEU A 187 -7.88 -0.72 19.30
C LEU A 187 -8.41 -1.00 20.69
N THR A 188 -8.52 0.03 21.53
CA THR A 188 -9.09 -0.10 22.87
C THR A 188 -10.55 -0.54 22.79
N VAL A 189 -11.34 0.05 21.90
CA VAL A 189 -12.74 -0.37 21.66
C VAL A 189 -12.80 -1.80 21.14
N TRP A 190 -11.95 -2.17 20.17
CA TRP A 190 -11.87 -3.54 19.65
C TRP A 190 -11.60 -4.58 20.74
N LYS A 191 -10.65 -4.29 21.63
CA LYS A 191 -10.26 -5.18 22.73
C LYS A 191 -11.36 -5.40 23.78
N ARG A 192 -12.38 -4.57 23.83
CA ARG A 192 -13.57 -4.84 24.68
C ARG A 192 -14.36 -6.06 24.14
N PHE A 193 -14.35 -6.29 22.83
CA PHE A 193 -15.02 -7.44 22.21
C PHE A 193 -14.10 -8.66 22.12
N TYR A 194 -12.82 -8.43 21.85
CA TYR A 194 -11.81 -9.47 21.63
C TYR A 194 -10.51 -9.15 22.40
N PRO A 195 -10.50 -9.38 23.74
CA PRO A 195 -9.39 -8.99 24.61
C PRO A 195 -8.06 -9.66 24.24
N ASP A 196 -8.11 -10.89 23.74
CA ASP A 196 -6.92 -11.69 23.38
C ASP A 196 -6.33 -11.34 22.00
N THR A 197 -6.84 -10.30 21.35
CA THR A 197 -6.29 -9.83 20.07
C THR A 197 -4.85 -9.37 20.23
N ILE A 198 -3.95 -9.93 19.41
CA ILE A 198 -2.55 -9.55 19.36
C ILE A 198 -2.43 -8.31 18.46
N VAL A 199 -1.83 -7.25 18.98
CA VAL A 199 -1.56 -6.03 18.20
C VAL A 199 -0.20 -6.18 17.55
N ALA A 200 -0.17 -6.10 16.22
CA ALA A 200 1.06 -6.25 15.43
C ALA A 200 1.71 -4.91 15.08
N SER A 201 0.92 -3.82 14.98
CA SER A 201 1.45 -2.49 14.68
C SER A 201 2.31 -1.94 15.83
N GLU A 202 3.41 -1.31 15.47
CA GLU A 202 4.36 -0.73 16.41
C GLU A 202 4.43 0.80 16.24
N LEU A 203 5.14 1.30 15.23
CA LEU A 203 5.40 2.73 15.06
C LEU A 203 4.15 3.52 14.68
N SER A 204 3.27 2.98 13.87
CA SER A 204 2.02 3.64 13.47
C SER A 204 1.14 4.03 14.66
N LEU A 205 1.22 3.28 15.76
CA LEU A 205 0.48 3.56 17.01
C LEU A 205 1.17 4.58 17.91
N THR A 206 2.46 4.87 17.71
CA THR A 206 3.19 5.85 18.53
C THR A 206 2.87 7.28 18.12
N GLN A 207 2.40 7.47 16.88
CA GLN A 207 2.04 8.78 16.36
C GLN A 207 0.65 9.17 16.88
N ASN A 208 0.60 10.12 17.78
CA ASN A 208 -0.67 10.61 18.35
C ASN A 208 -1.35 11.61 17.40
N SER A 209 -1.77 11.17 16.22
CA SER A 209 -2.34 12.02 15.20
C SER A 209 -3.74 11.60 14.77
N LEU A 210 -4.66 12.56 14.83
CA LEU A 210 -6.01 12.42 14.26
C LEU A 210 -6.04 12.57 12.73
N LYS A 211 -4.93 12.95 12.11
CA LYS A 211 -4.87 13.27 10.67
C LYS A 211 -4.36 12.14 9.79
N GLY A 212 -4.01 10.99 10.36
CA GLY A 212 -3.30 9.93 9.66
C GLY A 212 -1.79 10.21 9.51
N ASN A 213 -0.98 9.18 9.70
CA ASN A 213 0.48 9.30 9.76
C ASN A 213 1.09 9.83 8.45
N HIS A 214 0.45 9.58 7.31
CA HIS A 214 0.90 10.07 6.01
C HIS A 214 0.70 11.58 5.80
N ASN A 215 -0.13 12.23 6.62
CA ASN A 215 -0.38 13.68 6.57
C ASN A 215 0.45 14.46 7.60
N LEU A 216 1.33 13.78 8.35
CA LEU A 216 2.20 14.45 9.30
C LEU A 216 3.41 15.06 8.59
N SER A 217 3.71 16.30 8.91
CA SER A 217 4.96 16.94 8.50
C SER A 217 6.15 16.32 9.22
N LYS A 218 7.35 16.42 8.62
CA LYS A 218 8.59 15.82 9.16
C LYS A 218 8.87 16.19 10.62
N ASP A 219 8.63 17.44 10.99
CA ASP A 219 8.83 17.98 12.34
C ASP A 219 7.89 17.37 13.41
N LYS A 220 6.80 16.75 12.98
CA LYS A 220 5.81 16.12 13.87
C LYS A 220 5.97 14.61 13.98
N LEU A 221 6.84 14.02 13.19
CA LEU A 221 7.15 12.61 13.27
C LEU A 221 8.15 12.36 14.41
N THR A 222 7.89 11.33 15.21
CA THR A 222 8.82 10.86 16.26
C THR A 222 9.89 9.90 15.72
N VAL A 223 9.71 9.46 14.48
CA VAL A 223 10.62 8.57 13.74
C VAL A 223 10.73 9.05 12.31
N THR A 224 11.68 8.55 11.56
CA THR A 224 11.83 8.91 10.14
C THR A 224 10.67 8.40 9.29
N LYS A 225 10.44 9.05 8.15
CA LYS A 225 9.42 8.60 7.21
C LYS A 225 9.74 7.23 6.62
N ASP A 226 11.01 6.91 6.43
CA ASP A 226 11.47 5.61 5.98
C ASP A 226 11.11 4.50 6.99
N GLU A 227 11.36 4.72 8.29
CA GLU A 227 10.95 3.78 9.34
C GLU A 227 9.44 3.58 9.38
N MET A 228 8.65 4.66 9.21
CA MET A 228 7.19 4.57 9.10
C MET A 228 6.74 3.77 7.89
N ASN A 229 7.41 3.94 6.75
CA ASN A 229 7.11 3.17 5.53
C ASN A 229 7.41 1.68 5.73
N VAL A 230 8.56 1.35 6.32
CA VAL A 230 8.92 -0.04 6.64
C VAL A 230 7.88 -0.66 7.57
N ASP A 231 7.48 0.03 8.66
CA ASP A 231 6.49 -0.47 9.61
C ASP A 231 5.13 -0.70 8.94
N MET A 232 4.66 0.26 8.15
CA MET A 232 3.44 0.15 7.36
C MET A 232 3.47 -1.04 6.39
N LEU A 233 4.60 -1.27 5.72
CA LEU A 233 4.75 -2.39 4.78
C LEU A 233 4.80 -3.73 5.51
N VAL A 234 5.44 -3.80 6.68
CA VAL A 234 5.41 -4.99 7.54
C VAL A 234 3.99 -5.29 8.00
N ASP A 235 3.21 -4.28 8.38
CA ASP A 235 1.79 -4.43 8.75
C ASP A 235 0.95 -4.92 7.56
N PHE A 236 1.19 -4.36 6.38
CA PHE A 236 0.54 -4.78 5.14
C PHE A 236 0.76 -6.27 4.84
N PHE A 237 2.01 -6.72 4.86
CA PHE A 237 2.34 -8.12 4.58
C PHE A 237 1.96 -9.05 5.74
N THR A 238 1.87 -8.56 6.96
CA THR A 238 1.31 -9.29 8.09
C THR A 238 -0.17 -9.61 7.83
N LEU A 239 -0.97 -8.61 7.46
CA LEU A 239 -2.36 -8.82 7.09
C LEU A 239 -2.49 -9.77 5.91
N ALA A 240 -1.74 -9.54 4.82
CA ALA A 240 -1.78 -10.38 3.62
C ALA A 240 -1.40 -11.85 3.90
N SER A 241 -0.66 -12.11 4.99
CA SER A 241 -0.29 -13.46 5.42
C SER A 241 -1.34 -14.15 6.30
N CYS A 242 -2.40 -13.45 6.71
CA CYS A 242 -3.47 -14.03 7.52
C CYS A 242 -4.46 -14.85 6.67
N SER A 243 -5.12 -15.85 7.28
CA SER A 243 -6.07 -16.75 6.60
C SER A 243 -7.36 -16.03 6.16
N ARG A 244 -7.79 -15.03 6.92
CA ARG A 244 -8.91 -14.14 6.60
C ARG A 244 -8.55 -12.74 7.02
N ILE A 245 -9.09 -11.73 6.33
CA ILE A 245 -8.81 -10.34 6.64
C ILE A 245 -10.12 -9.57 6.74
N PHE A 246 -10.26 -8.78 7.80
CA PHE A 246 -11.39 -7.90 8.06
C PHE A 246 -10.90 -6.46 8.22
N SER A 247 -11.78 -5.50 7.99
CA SER A 247 -11.45 -4.08 8.18
C SER A 247 -12.63 -3.28 8.70
N THR A 248 -12.36 -2.37 9.63
CA THR A 248 -13.34 -1.38 10.09
C THR A 248 -13.72 -0.39 9.00
N PHE A 249 -12.94 -0.34 7.92
CA PHE A 249 -13.18 0.53 6.77
C PHE A 249 -13.08 -0.25 5.46
N LYS A 250 -14.23 -0.79 4.99
CA LYS A 250 -14.32 -1.68 3.81
C LYS A 250 -13.77 -1.09 2.51
N THR A 251 -13.76 0.23 2.36
CA THR A 251 -13.22 0.91 1.18
C THR A 251 -11.73 1.25 1.29
N SER A 252 -11.05 0.85 2.38
CA SER A 252 -9.60 1.02 2.53
C SER A 252 -8.85 0.30 1.42
N ARG A 253 -8.06 1.04 0.67
CA ARG A 253 -7.17 0.44 -0.35
C ARG A 253 -6.13 -0.49 0.29
N PHE A 254 -5.60 -0.12 1.46
CA PHE A 254 -4.66 -0.95 2.22
C PHE A 254 -5.23 -2.34 2.50
N PHE A 255 -6.44 -2.40 3.04
CA PHE A 255 -7.15 -3.65 3.32
C PHE A 255 -7.43 -4.46 2.05
N ARG A 256 -8.03 -3.83 1.05
CA ARG A 256 -8.41 -4.52 -0.21
C ARG A 256 -7.20 -5.10 -0.93
N GLU A 257 -6.11 -4.35 -0.98
CA GLU A 257 -4.88 -4.84 -1.61
C GLU A 257 -4.22 -5.95 -0.81
N ALA A 258 -4.19 -5.87 0.52
CA ALA A 258 -3.71 -6.98 1.35
C ALA A 258 -4.52 -8.26 1.11
N GLN A 259 -5.85 -8.14 1.00
CA GLN A 259 -6.74 -9.26 0.71
C GLN A 259 -6.49 -9.85 -0.68
N ARG A 260 -6.35 -9.01 -1.71
CA ARG A 260 -6.12 -9.44 -3.10
C ARG A 260 -4.74 -10.08 -3.30
N LEU A 261 -3.73 -9.59 -2.60
CA LEU A 261 -2.36 -10.10 -2.68
C LEU A 261 -2.10 -11.29 -1.75
N SER A 262 -3.00 -11.59 -0.82
CA SER A 262 -2.86 -12.71 0.13
C SER A 262 -2.51 -14.05 -0.54
N PRO A 263 -3.13 -14.48 -1.65
CA PRO A 263 -2.76 -15.74 -2.32
C PRO A 263 -1.33 -15.75 -2.87
N HIS A 264 -0.74 -14.58 -3.06
CA HIS A 264 0.56 -14.40 -3.70
C HIS A 264 1.67 -13.94 -2.75
N VAL A 265 1.36 -13.69 -1.48
CA VAL A 265 2.26 -13.02 -0.52
C VAL A 265 3.62 -13.70 -0.42
N ASN A 266 3.67 -15.03 -0.40
CA ASN A 266 4.93 -15.76 -0.28
C ASN A 266 5.83 -15.53 -1.50
N LYS A 267 5.26 -15.43 -2.71
CA LYS A 267 6.02 -15.16 -3.93
C LYS A 267 6.56 -13.73 -3.97
N LEU A 268 5.80 -12.77 -3.47
CA LEU A 268 6.22 -11.36 -3.39
C LEU A 268 7.43 -11.15 -2.44
N LEU A 269 7.57 -12.03 -1.45
CA LEU A 269 8.62 -11.98 -0.42
C LEU A 269 9.85 -12.84 -0.75
N GLN A 270 9.83 -13.59 -1.85
CA GLN A 270 10.99 -14.32 -2.38
C GLN A 270 11.84 -13.34 -3.19
N GLY A 271 12.71 -12.61 -2.50
CA GLY A 271 13.61 -11.65 -3.09
C GLY A 271 14.79 -12.27 -3.85
#